data_ee3c666d87b95158c3a4ceee13a687be
#
_entry.id   ee3c666d87b95158c3a4ceee13a687be
#
_cell.length_a   1.000
_cell.length_b   1.000
_cell.length_c   1.000
_cell.angle_alpha   90.00
_cell.angle_beta   90.00
_cell.angle_gamma   90.00
#
_symmetry.space_group_name_H-M   'P 1'
#
loop_
_entity.id
_entity.type
_entity.pdbx_description
1 polymer ?
#
loop_
_entity_poly.entity_id
_entity_poly.type
_entity_poly.pdbx_seq_one_letter_code
_entity_poly.pdbx_strand_id
1 'polypeptide(L)'
;MAKIETLYSVDYIVGELLDIDRKSIGNMVLRNYLAGNNMDEDESSIRNEDIRIVYNDDIKKLTESLQQEWRQKVYKQYGIDNKNIELYWEKDPNEAFWAVVHKNGEMTNLHSHESHNNYSRGPHVSAAFWVQVPENSGDFVFRYKPNPYVVANKVIKAKDAGFLLFDSTMEHFVTKN
;
A
#
# COMPACT_ATOMS: atom_id res chain seq x y z
N MET A 1 23.54 -25.00 -25.95
CA MET A 1 23.78 -24.34 -24.65
C MET A 1 22.43 -23.97 -24.03
N ALA A 2 22.20 -24.35 -22.77
CA ALA A 2 21.03 -23.91 -22.03
C ALA A 2 21.20 -22.43 -21.62
N LYS A 3 20.10 -21.67 -21.59
CA LYS A 3 20.06 -20.29 -21.11
C LYS A 3 18.95 -20.11 -20.09
N ILE A 4 19.11 -19.11 -19.22
CA ILE A 4 18.05 -18.69 -18.32
C ILE A 4 17.19 -17.66 -19.06
N GLU A 5 15.89 -17.86 -19.08
CA GLU A 5 14.91 -16.91 -19.61
C GLU A 5 13.93 -16.53 -18.50
N THR A 6 13.53 -15.26 -18.46
CA THR A 6 12.52 -14.78 -17.54
C THR A 6 11.13 -15.07 -18.12
N LEU A 7 10.30 -15.83 -17.38
CA LEU A 7 8.96 -16.16 -17.80
C LEU A 7 7.99 -14.98 -17.61
N TYR A 8 8.13 -14.23 -16.51
CA TYR A 8 7.32 -13.05 -16.20
C TYR A 8 8.10 -12.09 -15.30
N SER A 9 7.65 -10.84 -15.29
CA SER A 9 8.07 -9.82 -14.32
C SER A 9 6.87 -9.39 -13.47
N VAL A 10 7.16 -8.91 -12.26
CA VAL A 10 6.16 -8.29 -11.40
C VAL A 10 6.43 -6.80 -11.37
N ASP A 11 5.43 -6.03 -11.80
CA ASP A 11 5.54 -4.58 -11.91
C ASP A 11 4.88 -3.90 -10.70
N TYR A 12 5.42 -2.73 -10.34
CA TYR A 12 4.84 -1.81 -9.38
C TYR A 12 4.96 -0.39 -9.91
N ILE A 13 4.10 0.52 -9.44
CA ILE A 13 4.09 1.91 -9.85
C ILE A 13 4.51 2.76 -8.66
N VAL A 14 5.46 3.64 -8.84
CA VAL A 14 5.88 4.64 -7.85
C VAL A 14 5.77 6.04 -8.44
N GLY A 15 5.42 7.00 -7.61
CA GLY A 15 5.31 8.40 -8.02
C GLY A 15 5.08 9.33 -6.84
N GLU A 16 4.63 10.54 -7.15
CA GLU A 16 4.27 11.56 -6.18
C GLU A 16 2.92 12.18 -6.55
N LEU A 17 2.09 12.48 -5.54
CA LEU A 17 0.84 13.20 -5.65
C LEU A 17 0.94 14.51 -4.86
N LEU A 18 1.43 15.56 -5.50
CA LEU A 18 1.73 16.84 -4.84
C LEU A 18 0.48 17.69 -4.58
N ASP A 19 -0.63 17.42 -5.26
CA ASP A 19 -1.90 18.14 -5.16
C ASP A 19 -2.86 17.59 -4.09
N ILE A 20 -2.44 16.57 -3.35
CA ILE A 20 -3.18 16.00 -2.21
C ILE A 20 -2.90 16.82 -0.94
N ASP A 21 -3.95 17.20 -0.22
CA ASP A 21 -3.82 17.88 1.08
C ASP A 21 -3.38 16.91 2.18
N ARG A 22 -2.07 16.64 2.20
CA ARG A 22 -1.45 15.76 3.20
C ARG A 22 -1.63 16.27 4.63
N LYS A 23 -1.72 17.60 4.82
CA LYS A 23 -1.93 18.20 6.14
C LYS A 23 -3.31 17.86 6.68
N SER A 24 -4.34 17.94 5.86
CA SER A 24 -5.71 17.54 6.24
C SER A 24 -5.76 16.07 6.59
N ILE A 25 -5.22 15.19 5.73
CA ILE A 25 -5.16 13.74 5.97
C ILE A 25 -4.37 13.45 7.25
N GLY A 26 -3.19 14.02 7.43
CA GLY A 26 -2.35 13.81 8.62
C GLY A 26 -3.04 14.24 9.91
N ASN A 27 -3.75 15.37 9.89
CA ASN A 27 -4.53 15.83 11.05
C ASN A 27 -5.70 14.88 11.38
N MET A 28 -6.34 14.30 10.37
CA MET A 28 -7.38 13.30 10.58
C MET A 28 -6.80 12.03 11.20
N VAL A 29 -5.71 11.50 10.64
CA VAL A 29 -5.02 10.32 11.17
C VAL A 29 -4.59 10.54 12.62
N LEU A 30 -3.95 11.68 12.90
CA LEU A 30 -3.48 12.02 14.26
C LEU A 30 -4.65 12.11 15.26
N ARG A 31 -5.76 12.73 14.89
CA ARG A 31 -6.95 12.80 15.75
C ARG A 31 -7.50 11.41 16.06
N ASN A 32 -7.62 10.54 15.05
CA ASN A 32 -8.10 9.18 15.24
C ASN A 32 -7.14 8.36 16.11
N TYR A 33 -5.85 8.49 15.89
CA TYR A 33 -4.81 7.89 16.71
C TYR A 33 -4.94 8.29 18.19
N LEU A 34 -5.05 9.60 18.48
CA LEU A 34 -5.17 10.12 19.84
C LEU A 34 -6.52 9.76 20.49
N ALA A 35 -7.56 9.52 19.71
CA ALA A 35 -8.85 9.07 20.19
C ALA A 35 -8.92 7.55 20.46
N GLY A 36 -7.85 6.80 20.14
CA GLY A 36 -7.84 5.33 20.27
C GLY A 36 -8.71 4.60 19.25
N ASN A 37 -8.98 5.22 18.11
CA ASN A 37 -9.79 4.62 17.04
C ASN A 37 -8.93 3.65 16.19
N ASN A 38 -8.36 2.65 16.84
CA ASN A 38 -7.60 1.61 16.18
C ASN A 38 -8.53 0.60 15.50
N MET A 39 -8.07 -0.06 14.45
CA MET A 39 -8.77 -1.23 13.90
C MET A 39 -8.63 -2.37 14.91
N ASP A 40 -9.70 -3.16 15.06
CA ASP A 40 -9.74 -4.24 16.06
C ASP A 40 -8.52 -5.15 15.94
N GLU A 41 -7.91 -5.39 17.10
CA GLU A 41 -6.72 -6.22 17.25
C GLU A 41 -7.07 -7.69 17.01
N ASP A 42 -6.56 -8.25 15.92
CA ASP A 42 -6.37 -9.69 15.84
C ASP A 42 -5.03 -10.01 16.55
N GLU A 43 -5.08 -10.78 17.64
CA GLU A 43 -3.99 -10.97 18.61
C GLU A 43 -2.68 -11.55 18.04
N SER A 44 -2.59 -11.82 16.75
CA SER A 44 -1.48 -12.57 16.13
C SER A 44 -0.32 -11.73 15.58
N SER A 45 -0.40 -10.42 15.57
CA SER A 45 0.66 -9.56 15.02
C SER A 45 1.11 -8.51 16.02
N ILE A 46 2.42 -8.33 16.15
CA ILE A 46 3.02 -7.11 16.73
C ILE A 46 2.63 -5.99 15.77
N ARG A 47 1.48 -5.40 15.98
CA ARG A 47 0.92 -4.40 15.10
C ARG A 47 1.39 -3.02 15.51
N ASN A 48 1.92 -2.33 14.54
CA ASN A 48 1.78 -0.89 14.50
C ASN A 48 0.28 -0.60 14.56
N GLU A 49 -0.10 0.43 15.28
CA GLU A 49 -1.50 0.80 15.47
C GLU A 49 -2.10 1.20 14.12
N ASP A 50 -2.81 0.27 13.49
CA ASP A 50 -3.58 0.53 12.28
C ASP A 50 -4.74 1.45 12.67
N ILE A 51 -4.72 2.66 12.15
CA ILE A 51 -5.68 3.71 12.46
C ILE A 51 -6.81 3.69 11.44
N ARG A 52 -8.03 3.56 11.92
CA ARG A 52 -9.20 3.63 11.07
C ARG A 52 -9.32 5.00 10.42
N ILE A 53 -9.49 5.04 9.10
CA ILE A 53 -9.67 6.26 8.32
C ILE A 53 -11.15 6.43 7.99
N VAL A 54 -11.64 7.67 8.14
CA VAL A 54 -12.96 8.04 7.65
C VAL A 54 -12.86 8.45 6.18
N TYR A 55 -13.66 7.80 5.32
CA TYR A 55 -13.77 8.18 3.92
C TYR A 55 -14.42 9.56 3.79
N ASN A 56 -13.65 10.54 3.41
CA ASN A 56 -14.05 11.94 3.22
C ASN A 56 -13.55 12.44 1.85
N ASP A 57 -13.74 13.71 1.53
CA ASP A 57 -13.36 14.29 0.24
C ASP A 57 -11.85 14.21 -0.02
N ASP A 58 -11.00 14.31 1.00
CA ASP A 58 -9.54 14.19 0.85
C ASP A 58 -9.14 12.76 0.49
N ILE A 59 -9.72 11.77 1.17
CA ILE A 59 -9.49 10.35 0.88
C ILE A 59 -10.07 10.00 -0.48
N LYS A 60 -11.23 10.52 -0.83
CA LYS A 60 -11.83 10.37 -2.16
C LYS A 60 -10.88 10.89 -3.24
N LYS A 61 -10.38 12.12 -3.10
CA LYS A 61 -9.44 12.71 -4.04
C LYS A 61 -8.16 11.90 -4.16
N LEU A 62 -7.60 11.43 -3.04
CA LEU A 62 -6.42 10.56 -3.02
C LEU A 62 -6.67 9.28 -3.80
N THR A 63 -7.76 8.58 -3.53
CA THR A 63 -8.08 7.30 -4.18
C THR A 63 -8.38 7.44 -5.66
N GLU A 64 -9.09 8.49 -6.07
CA GLU A 64 -9.32 8.79 -7.48
C GLU A 64 -7.99 9.07 -8.22
N SER A 65 -7.07 9.81 -7.59
CA SER A 65 -5.74 10.08 -8.16
C SER A 65 -4.91 8.80 -8.31
N LEU A 66 -4.87 7.94 -7.28
CA LEU A 66 -4.17 6.65 -7.33
C LEU A 66 -4.76 5.73 -8.40
N GLN A 67 -6.10 5.67 -8.51
CA GLN A 67 -6.79 4.89 -9.52
C GLN A 67 -6.48 5.40 -10.95
N GLN A 68 -6.42 6.71 -11.12
CA GLN A 68 -6.06 7.30 -12.40
C GLN A 68 -4.63 6.94 -12.81
N GLU A 69 -3.67 7.00 -11.88
CA GLU A 69 -2.29 6.57 -12.12
C GLU A 69 -2.22 5.10 -12.53
N TRP A 70 -2.91 4.22 -11.82
CA TRP A 70 -2.99 2.81 -12.17
C TRP A 70 -3.55 2.60 -13.57
N ARG A 71 -4.73 3.16 -13.87
CA ARG A 71 -5.39 3.01 -15.16
C ARG A 71 -4.51 3.48 -16.32
N GLN A 72 -3.90 4.67 -16.21
CA GLN A 72 -3.06 5.23 -17.26
C GLN A 72 -1.82 4.38 -17.51
N LYS A 73 -1.14 3.90 -16.47
CA LYS A 73 0.09 3.11 -16.61
C LYS A 73 -0.20 1.72 -17.17
N VAL A 74 -1.19 1.04 -16.62
CA VAL A 74 -1.57 -0.31 -17.06
C VAL A 74 -2.12 -0.29 -18.48
N TYR A 75 -2.98 0.67 -18.82
CA TYR A 75 -3.47 0.82 -20.20
C TYR A 75 -2.32 1.10 -21.18
N LYS A 76 -1.45 2.03 -20.86
CA LYS A 76 -0.32 2.39 -21.71
C LYS A 76 0.64 1.21 -21.92
N GLN A 77 0.89 0.42 -20.91
CA GLN A 77 1.88 -0.67 -20.94
C GLN A 77 1.31 -1.96 -21.56
N TYR A 78 0.06 -2.30 -21.25
CA TYR A 78 -0.53 -3.59 -21.60
C TYR A 78 -1.72 -3.49 -22.55
N GLY A 79 -2.17 -2.30 -22.89
CA GLY A 79 -3.36 -2.09 -23.75
C GLY A 79 -4.68 -2.52 -23.09
N ILE A 80 -4.71 -2.64 -21.76
CA ILE A 80 -5.88 -3.10 -21.02
C ILE A 80 -6.75 -1.91 -20.63
N ASP A 81 -7.98 -1.87 -21.14
CA ASP A 81 -8.99 -0.88 -20.73
C ASP A 81 -9.72 -1.36 -19.46
N ASN A 82 -9.41 -0.74 -18.36
CA ASN A 82 -9.93 -1.08 -17.05
C ASN A 82 -11.22 -0.31 -16.69
N LYS A 83 -12.10 -0.02 -17.64
CA LYS A 83 -13.35 0.71 -17.40
C LYS A 83 -14.28 -0.01 -16.40
N ASN A 84 -14.15 -1.32 -16.28
CA ASN A 84 -14.99 -2.17 -15.46
C ASN A 84 -14.29 -2.64 -14.18
N ILE A 85 -13.25 -1.94 -13.71
CA ILE A 85 -12.64 -2.28 -12.41
C ILE A 85 -13.64 -1.98 -11.31
N GLU A 86 -13.98 -3.02 -10.58
CA GLU A 86 -14.76 -2.91 -9.37
C GLU A 86 -13.88 -2.36 -8.24
N LEU A 87 -14.31 -1.29 -7.59
CA LEU A 87 -13.55 -0.65 -6.53
C LEU A 87 -13.94 -1.26 -5.19
N TYR A 88 -12.98 -1.85 -4.51
CA TYR A 88 -13.20 -2.54 -3.24
C TYR A 88 -13.81 -1.61 -2.17
N TRP A 89 -13.36 -0.35 -2.12
CA TRP A 89 -13.87 0.65 -1.17
C TRP A 89 -15.32 1.09 -1.39
N GLU A 90 -15.89 0.86 -2.57
CA GLU A 90 -17.33 1.11 -2.79
C GLU A 90 -18.19 0.07 -2.07
N LYS A 91 -17.64 -1.11 -1.81
CA LYS A 91 -18.33 -2.19 -1.11
C LYS A 91 -18.15 -2.13 0.39
N ASP A 92 -16.95 -1.87 0.84
CA ASP A 92 -16.60 -1.76 2.26
C ASP A 92 -15.52 -0.71 2.51
N PRO A 93 -15.92 0.57 2.60
CA PRO A 93 -14.96 1.65 2.84
C PRO A 93 -14.26 1.55 4.20
N ASN A 94 -14.82 0.84 5.17
CA ASN A 94 -14.22 0.73 6.50
C ASN A 94 -13.06 -0.29 6.53
N GLU A 95 -13.08 -1.28 5.65
CA GLU A 95 -12.00 -2.26 5.52
C GLU A 95 -10.97 -1.87 4.46
N ALA A 96 -11.33 -0.96 3.54
CA ALA A 96 -10.49 -0.61 2.41
C ALA A 96 -9.38 0.39 2.74
N PHE A 97 -9.53 1.16 3.82
CA PHE A 97 -8.63 2.26 4.17
C PHE A 97 -8.22 2.21 5.63
N TRP A 98 -6.92 2.23 5.85
CA TRP A 98 -6.32 2.44 7.16
C TRP A 98 -5.05 3.28 7.04
N ALA A 99 -4.63 3.88 8.14
CA ALA A 99 -3.34 4.53 8.23
C ALA A 99 -2.46 3.81 9.24
N VAL A 100 -1.17 3.84 9.00
CA VAL A 100 -0.16 3.31 9.91
C VAL A 100 0.65 4.47 10.44
N VAL A 101 0.77 4.57 11.78
CA VAL A 101 1.59 5.55 12.46
C VAL A 101 2.76 4.84 13.13
N HIS A 102 3.96 5.02 12.59
CA HIS A 102 5.17 4.48 13.18
C HIS A 102 5.79 5.48 14.17
N LYS A 103 5.94 5.07 15.43
CA LYS A 103 6.78 5.75 16.41
C LYS A 103 8.25 5.36 16.20
N ASN A 104 9.15 6.08 16.85
CA ASN A 104 10.57 5.76 16.80
C ASN A 104 10.83 4.32 17.24
N GLY A 105 11.50 3.56 16.42
CA GLY A 105 11.82 2.16 16.65
C GLY A 105 10.74 1.14 16.23
N GLU A 106 9.61 1.57 15.71
CA GLU A 106 8.55 0.69 15.20
C GLU A 106 8.78 0.27 13.75
N MET A 107 8.07 -0.76 13.33
CA MET A 107 8.14 -1.35 11.99
C MET A 107 6.82 -2.01 11.63
N THR A 108 6.59 -2.28 10.35
CA THR A 108 5.51 -3.18 9.92
C THR A 108 6.10 -4.55 9.59
N ASN A 109 5.49 -5.60 10.13
CA ASN A 109 5.91 -6.98 9.88
C ASN A 109 5.67 -7.39 8.43
N LEU A 110 6.36 -8.43 8.01
CA LEU A 110 6.17 -9.05 6.69
C LEU A 110 4.74 -9.59 6.56
N HIS A 111 4.02 -9.13 5.54
CA HIS A 111 2.65 -9.55 5.24
C HIS A 111 2.34 -9.35 3.75
N SER A 112 1.18 -9.81 3.31
CA SER A 112 0.52 -9.48 2.05
C SER A 112 -0.95 -9.16 2.33
N HIS A 113 -1.65 -8.60 1.35
CA HIS A 113 -3.07 -8.29 1.48
C HIS A 113 -3.97 -9.37 0.84
N GLU A 114 -3.44 -10.57 0.65
CA GLU A 114 -4.24 -11.70 0.20
C GLU A 114 -5.26 -12.11 1.25
N SER A 115 -6.51 -12.21 0.85
CA SER A 115 -7.51 -12.95 1.59
C SER A 115 -7.24 -14.45 1.41
N HIS A 116 -6.70 -15.11 2.41
CA HIS A 116 -6.38 -16.54 2.37
C HIS A 116 -7.55 -17.46 1.98
N ASN A 117 -8.78 -16.97 2.01
CA ASN A 117 -9.98 -17.76 1.82
C ASN A 117 -10.75 -17.49 0.53
N ASN A 118 -10.41 -16.49 -0.29
CA ASN A 118 -11.15 -16.18 -1.50
C ASN A 118 -10.34 -15.33 -2.49
N TYR A 119 -9.52 -15.97 -3.30
CA TYR A 119 -8.82 -15.34 -4.45
C TYR A 119 -9.74 -14.52 -5.39
N SER A 120 -11.04 -14.75 -5.34
CA SER A 120 -12.03 -14.04 -6.17
C SER A 120 -12.62 -12.79 -5.52
N ARG A 121 -12.30 -12.48 -4.26
CA ARG A 121 -12.95 -11.40 -3.49
C ARG A 121 -11.99 -10.41 -2.84
N GLY A 122 -10.69 -10.67 -2.80
CA GLY A 122 -9.70 -9.75 -2.26
C GLY A 122 -9.30 -8.65 -3.25
N PRO A 123 -8.68 -7.57 -2.78
CA PRO A 123 -8.12 -6.55 -3.64
C PRO A 123 -7.00 -7.15 -4.51
N HIS A 124 -6.99 -6.83 -5.80
CA HIS A 124 -5.89 -7.21 -6.69
C HIS A 124 -4.75 -6.20 -6.68
N VAL A 125 -5.04 -4.96 -6.31
CA VAL A 125 -4.08 -3.86 -6.23
C VAL A 125 -4.15 -3.20 -4.88
N SER A 126 -3.01 -3.09 -4.23
CA SER A 126 -2.82 -2.34 -3.00
C SER A 126 -2.09 -1.03 -3.28
N ALA A 127 -2.37 -0.03 -2.46
CA ALA A 127 -1.74 1.27 -2.51
C ALA A 127 -1.15 1.65 -1.15
N ALA A 128 0.03 2.26 -1.17
CA ALA A 128 0.57 3.00 -0.04
C ALA A 128 0.76 4.47 -0.44
N PHE A 129 0.42 5.40 0.45
CA PHE A 129 0.65 6.83 0.27
C PHE A 129 1.29 7.41 1.53
N TRP A 130 2.41 8.09 1.36
CA TRP A 130 3.16 8.67 2.48
C TRP A 130 2.72 10.10 2.75
N VAL A 131 1.98 10.26 3.83
CA VAL A 131 1.47 11.56 4.29
C VAL A 131 2.59 12.42 4.86
N GLN A 132 3.43 11.81 5.71
CA GLN A 132 4.56 12.47 6.36
C GLN A 132 5.69 11.45 6.58
N VAL A 133 6.90 11.81 6.17
CA VAL A 133 8.10 10.99 6.29
C VAL A 133 9.19 11.80 6.97
N PRO A 134 9.31 11.75 8.31
CA PRO A 134 10.41 12.37 9.03
C PRO A 134 11.77 11.82 8.61
N GLU A 135 12.83 12.56 8.93
CA GLU A 135 14.19 12.07 8.75
C GLU A 135 14.39 10.75 9.52
N ASN A 136 15.05 9.80 8.89
CA ASN A 136 15.27 8.43 9.41
C ASN A 136 14.01 7.56 9.53
N SER A 137 12.92 7.88 8.83
CA SER A 137 11.76 6.99 8.70
C SER A 137 12.16 5.65 8.08
N GLY A 138 11.41 4.60 8.41
CA GLY A 138 11.57 3.28 7.82
C GLY A 138 11.23 3.27 6.32
N ASP A 139 11.87 2.36 5.58
CA ASP A 139 11.64 2.16 4.17
C ASP A 139 10.63 1.04 3.92
N PHE A 140 9.86 1.17 2.85
CA PHE A 140 9.01 0.09 2.36
C PHE A 140 9.85 -0.94 1.59
N VAL A 141 9.69 -2.22 1.89
CA VAL A 141 10.50 -3.28 1.30
C VAL A 141 9.62 -4.40 0.78
N PHE A 142 9.71 -4.70 -0.50
CA PHE A 142 9.20 -5.94 -1.06
C PHE A 142 10.16 -7.08 -0.80
N ARG A 143 9.64 -8.22 -0.36
CA ARG A 143 10.35 -9.48 -0.28
C ARG A 143 9.82 -10.43 -1.35
N TYR A 144 10.69 -10.97 -2.18
CA TYR A 144 10.28 -11.84 -3.27
C TYR A 144 11.30 -12.95 -3.53
N LYS A 145 10.86 -13.96 -4.24
CA LYS A 145 11.72 -15.09 -4.64
C LYS A 145 11.89 -15.08 -6.15
N PRO A 146 13.01 -14.54 -6.69
CA PRO A 146 13.28 -14.58 -8.12
C PRO A 146 13.48 -16.00 -8.66
N ASN A 147 13.81 -16.94 -7.78
CA ASN A 147 13.90 -18.37 -8.05
C ASN A 147 13.74 -19.15 -6.73
N PRO A 148 13.59 -20.49 -6.75
CA PRO A 148 13.37 -21.29 -5.55
C PRO A 148 14.48 -21.21 -4.48
N TYR A 149 15.67 -20.78 -4.84
CA TYR A 149 16.87 -20.82 -3.98
C TYR A 149 17.22 -19.47 -3.37
N VAL A 150 16.65 -18.37 -3.86
CA VAL A 150 17.03 -17.00 -3.48
C VAL A 150 15.84 -16.24 -2.98
N VAL A 151 16.00 -15.60 -1.83
CA VAL A 151 15.09 -14.54 -1.34
C VAL A 151 15.77 -13.20 -1.59
N ALA A 152 15.08 -12.30 -2.23
CA ALA A 152 15.55 -10.95 -2.52
C ALA A 152 14.63 -9.90 -1.92
N ASN A 153 15.19 -8.72 -1.67
CA ASN A 153 14.46 -7.56 -1.20
C ASN A 153 14.61 -6.40 -2.18
N LYS A 154 13.50 -5.71 -2.45
CA LYS A 154 13.50 -4.45 -3.18
C LYS A 154 13.09 -3.33 -2.24
N VAL A 155 13.99 -2.42 -1.96
CA VAL A 155 13.74 -1.27 -1.10
C VAL A 155 13.15 -0.13 -1.92
N ILE A 156 12.05 0.43 -1.43
CA ILE A 156 11.41 1.65 -1.92
C ILE A 156 11.57 2.70 -0.82
N LYS A 157 12.30 3.76 -1.12
CA LYS A 157 12.52 4.86 -0.19
C LYS A 157 11.22 5.64 0.01
N ALA A 158 10.78 5.70 1.27
CA ALA A 158 9.67 6.53 1.65
C ALA A 158 10.01 8.02 1.44
N LYS A 159 9.06 8.79 0.98
CA LYS A 159 9.16 10.25 0.85
C LYS A 159 7.79 10.89 0.96
N ASP A 160 7.76 12.12 1.41
CA ASP A 160 6.56 12.94 1.49
C ASP A 160 5.82 13.01 0.14
N ALA A 161 4.49 12.86 0.15
CA ALA A 161 3.62 12.79 -1.02
C ALA A 161 3.91 11.65 -2.00
N GLY A 162 4.85 10.76 -1.67
CA GLY A 162 5.12 9.57 -2.45
C GLY A 162 3.97 8.58 -2.40
N PHE A 163 3.82 7.80 -3.46
CA PHE A 163 2.89 6.68 -3.48
C PHE A 163 3.51 5.44 -4.12
N LEU A 164 2.89 4.31 -3.83
CA LEU A 164 3.22 3.01 -4.36
C LEU A 164 1.93 2.27 -4.69
N LEU A 165 1.85 1.69 -5.90
CA LEU A 165 0.78 0.78 -6.32
C LEU A 165 1.40 -0.54 -6.70
N PHE A 166 0.85 -1.65 -6.19
CA PHE A 166 1.44 -2.97 -6.36
C PHE A 166 0.38 -4.08 -6.27
N ASP A 167 0.72 -5.24 -6.75
CA ASP A 167 -0.11 -6.44 -6.61
C ASP A 167 -0.27 -6.80 -5.13
N SER A 168 -1.50 -6.98 -4.69
CA SER A 168 -1.84 -7.24 -3.27
C SER A 168 -1.22 -8.54 -2.72
N THR A 169 -0.82 -9.45 -3.60
CA THR A 169 -0.16 -10.71 -3.21
C THR A 169 1.32 -10.54 -2.87
N MET A 170 1.91 -9.40 -3.21
CA MET A 170 3.33 -9.15 -2.94
C MET A 170 3.60 -9.03 -1.45
N GLU A 171 4.46 -9.92 -0.94
CA GLU A 171 4.95 -9.84 0.44
C GLU A 171 5.76 -8.56 0.65
N HIS A 172 5.45 -7.82 1.69
CA HIS A 172 6.13 -6.57 2.00
C HIS A 172 6.17 -6.28 3.50
N PHE A 173 7.06 -5.38 3.89
CA PHE A 173 7.22 -4.89 5.26
C PHE A 173 7.78 -3.46 5.26
N VAL A 174 7.73 -2.79 6.40
CA VAL A 174 8.40 -1.51 6.60
C VAL A 174 9.54 -1.70 7.60
N THR A 175 10.73 -1.22 7.26
CA THR A 175 11.89 -1.32 8.14
C THR A 175 11.70 -0.46 9.39
N LYS A 176 12.47 -0.77 10.43
CA LYS A 176 12.55 0.04 11.62
C LYS A 176 13.01 1.47 11.28
N ASN A 177 12.34 2.45 11.87
CA ASN A 177 12.74 3.85 11.80
C ASN A 177 13.67 4.24 12.96
#